data_7371ad4e9052b13b7032696183ea1611
#
_entry.id   7371ad4e9052b13b7032696183ea1611
#
_cell.length_a   1.000
_cell.length_b   1.000
_cell.length_c   1.000
_cell.angle_alpha   90.00
_cell.angle_beta   90.00
_cell.angle_gamma   90.00
#
_symmetry.space_group_name_H-M   'P 1'
#
loop_
_entity.id
_entity.type
_entity.pdbx_description
1 polymer ?
#
loop_
_entity_poly.entity_id
_entity_poly.type
_entity_poly.pdbx_seq_one_letter_code
_entity_poly.pdbx_strand_id
1 'polypeptide(L)'
;GIDVVDKNIHTARSHANQSGLTINYQVTSPEILALKKQKFDVVFNMEVVEHVANLDRYMSACNKLVSPNGATFIATINRNPIAWLVAIVGAEYLLRWLPKGTHSYSMLRKPKEILSYLQRDHFDTQSLTGVSVNPLRKSMSLSRNTLVNYMLCAQRAPALE
;
A
#
# COMPACT_ATOMS: atom_id res chain seq x y z
N GLY A 1 7.23 -7.68 -8.81
CA GLY A 1 5.89 -7.49 -8.24
C GLY A 1 5.27 -8.80 -7.81
N ILE A 2 4.41 -8.76 -6.80
CA ILE A 2 3.72 -9.95 -6.28
C ILE A 2 2.22 -9.69 -6.12
N ASP A 3 1.44 -10.73 -6.30
CA ASP A 3 0.01 -10.81 -5.96
C ASP A 3 -0.34 -12.28 -5.67
N VAL A 4 -1.34 -12.51 -4.82
CA VAL A 4 -1.81 -13.87 -4.52
C VAL A 4 -2.78 -14.39 -5.58
N VAL A 5 -3.31 -13.50 -6.42
CA VAL A 5 -4.27 -13.83 -7.49
C VAL A 5 -3.54 -13.96 -8.83
N ASP A 6 -3.52 -15.15 -9.38
CA ASP A 6 -2.83 -15.46 -10.65
C ASP A 6 -3.29 -14.56 -11.82
N LYS A 7 -4.58 -14.28 -11.92
CA LYS A 7 -5.15 -13.41 -12.95
C LYS A 7 -4.53 -12.00 -12.91
N ASN A 8 -4.28 -11.45 -11.71
CA ASN A 8 -3.65 -10.13 -11.56
C ASN A 8 -2.21 -10.16 -12.07
N ILE A 9 -1.46 -11.21 -11.74
CA ILE A 9 -0.09 -11.41 -12.21
C ILE A 9 -0.04 -11.58 -13.74
N HIS A 10 -0.98 -12.32 -14.30
CA HIS A 10 -1.07 -12.47 -15.76
C HIS A 10 -1.32 -11.11 -16.44
N THR A 11 -2.25 -10.32 -15.93
CA THR A 11 -2.56 -8.97 -16.44
C THR A 11 -1.35 -8.03 -16.30
N ALA A 12 -0.66 -8.06 -15.16
CA ALA A 12 0.53 -7.25 -14.91
C ALA A 12 1.68 -7.58 -15.88
N ARG A 13 1.92 -8.87 -16.14
CA ARG A 13 2.92 -9.33 -17.12
C ARG A 13 2.58 -8.86 -18.54
N SER A 14 1.30 -8.98 -18.95
CA SER A 14 0.85 -8.53 -20.26
C SER A 14 1.07 -7.02 -20.42
N HIS A 15 0.72 -6.22 -19.43
CA HIS A 15 0.92 -4.77 -19.43
C HIS A 15 2.41 -4.39 -19.48
N ALA A 16 3.25 -5.06 -18.67
CA ALA A 16 4.70 -4.83 -18.69
C ALA A 16 5.29 -5.11 -20.08
N ASN A 17 4.92 -6.23 -20.68
CA ASN A 17 5.37 -6.59 -22.03
C ASN A 17 4.95 -5.55 -23.09
N GLN A 18 3.70 -5.08 -23.05
CA GLN A 18 3.20 -4.03 -23.95
C GLN A 18 3.93 -2.70 -23.76
N SER A 19 4.40 -2.43 -22.54
CA SER A 19 5.15 -1.22 -22.19
C SER A 19 6.66 -1.35 -22.36
N GLY A 20 7.16 -2.50 -22.86
CA GLY A 20 8.59 -2.77 -23.01
C GLY A 20 9.36 -2.86 -21.70
N LEU A 21 8.67 -3.19 -20.58
CA LEU A 21 9.27 -3.25 -19.26
C LEU A 21 9.60 -4.70 -18.88
N THR A 22 10.79 -4.92 -18.33
CA THR A 22 11.19 -6.20 -17.76
C THR A 22 10.96 -6.18 -16.25
N ILE A 23 9.85 -6.77 -15.80
CA ILE A 23 9.48 -6.83 -14.38
C ILE A 23 9.27 -8.29 -13.98
N ASN A 24 9.91 -8.73 -12.90
CA ASN A 24 9.69 -10.05 -12.33
C ASN A 24 8.39 -10.06 -11.51
N TYR A 25 7.34 -10.71 -12.04
CA TYR A 25 6.07 -10.90 -11.36
C TYR A 25 5.90 -12.34 -10.88
N GLN A 26 5.44 -12.53 -9.63
CA GLN A 26 5.25 -13.83 -9.02
C GLN A 26 3.89 -13.94 -8.34
N VAL A 27 3.22 -15.07 -8.49
CA VAL A 27 2.04 -15.44 -7.69
C VAL A 27 2.55 -15.93 -6.34
N THR A 28 2.53 -15.05 -5.34
CA THR A 28 3.06 -15.34 -3.99
C THR A 28 2.57 -14.27 -3.00
N SER A 29 2.86 -14.46 -1.72
CA SER A 29 2.58 -13.49 -0.67
C SER A 29 3.86 -12.97 -0.02
N PRO A 30 3.82 -11.79 0.65
CA PRO A 30 4.99 -11.29 1.37
C PRO A 30 5.44 -12.23 2.49
N GLU A 31 4.53 -12.97 3.11
CA GLU A 31 4.87 -13.96 4.14
C GLU A 31 5.75 -15.08 3.58
N ILE A 32 5.44 -15.58 2.38
CA ILE A 32 6.25 -16.62 1.71
C ILE A 32 7.63 -16.08 1.36
N LEU A 33 7.72 -14.85 0.84
CA LEU A 33 9.01 -14.22 0.52
C LEU A 33 9.84 -13.98 1.79
N ALA A 34 9.20 -13.56 2.89
CA ALA A 34 9.88 -13.37 4.17
C ALA A 34 10.42 -14.68 4.75
N LEU A 35 9.68 -15.79 4.61
CA LEU A 35 10.19 -17.13 4.98
C LEU A 35 11.41 -17.55 4.14
N LYS A 36 11.46 -17.14 2.87
CA LYS A 36 12.63 -17.33 1.99
C LYS A 36 13.77 -16.34 2.27
N LYS A 37 13.62 -15.48 3.28
CA LYS A 37 14.62 -14.45 3.69
C LYS A 37 14.99 -13.49 2.55
N GLN A 38 14.10 -13.27 1.60
CA GLN A 38 14.35 -12.29 0.53
C GLN A 38 14.41 -10.87 1.10
N LYS A 39 15.20 -10.01 0.43
CA LYS A 39 15.40 -8.61 0.79
C LYS A 39 15.30 -7.73 -0.44
N PHE A 40 14.76 -6.52 -0.23
CA PHE A 40 14.58 -5.51 -1.26
C PHE A 40 14.96 -4.14 -0.69
N ASP A 41 15.57 -3.31 -1.50
CA ASP A 41 15.94 -1.94 -1.09
C ASP A 41 14.71 -1.06 -0.93
N VAL A 42 13.66 -1.33 -1.72
CA VAL A 42 12.40 -0.60 -1.64
C VAL A 42 11.23 -1.58 -1.71
N VAL A 43 10.27 -1.41 -0.81
CA VAL A 43 9.01 -2.18 -0.77
C VAL A 43 7.81 -1.22 -0.91
N PHE A 44 6.97 -1.45 -1.90
CA PHE A 44 5.73 -0.69 -2.12
C PHE A 44 4.51 -1.49 -1.69
N ASN A 45 3.65 -0.88 -0.88
CA ASN A 45 2.33 -1.35 -0.46
C ASN A 45 1.28 -0.31 -0.86
N MET A 46 0.84 -0.35 -2.10
CA MET A 46 -0.08 0.63 -2.66
C MET A 46 -1.49 0.04 -2.69
N GLU A 47 -2.41 0.57 -1.86
CA GLU A 47 -3.81 0.13 -1.77
C GLU A 47 -3.95 -1.39 -1.51
N VAL A 48 -3.18 -1.93 -0.54
CA VAL A 48 -3.19 -3.36 -0.19
C VAL A 48 -3.55 -3.58 1.27
N VAL A 49 -3.06 -2.75 2.19
CA VAL A 49 -3.18 -2.99 3.64
C VAL A 49 -4.62 -3.02 4.16
N GLU A 50 -5.56 -2.41 3.43
CA GLU A 50 -6.99 -2.44 3.70
C GLU A 50 -7.68 -3.72 3.22
N HIS A 51 -7.01 -4.55 2.42
CA HIS A 51 -7.58 -5.78 1.87
C HIS A 51 -7.06 -7.05 2.54
N VAL A 52 -6.10 -6.92 3.47
CA VAL A 52 -5.49 -8.08 4.12
C VAL A 52 -6.27 -8.51 5.37
N ALA A 53 -6.50 -9.80 5.51
CA ALA A 53 -7.26 -10.36 6.63
C ALA A 53 -6.54 -10.21 7.98
N ASN A 54 -5.22 -10.34 8.00
CA ASN A 54 -4.39 -10.21 9.19
C ASN A 54 -3.29 -9.17 8.95
N LEU A 55 -3.57 -7.93 9.35
CA LEU A 55 -2.66 -6.80 9.13
C LEU A 55 -1.34 -6.96 9.87
N ASP A 56 -1.35 -7.49 11.10
CA ASP A 56 -0.13 -7.68 11.90
C ASP A 56 0.86 -8.61 11.20
N ARG A 57 0.36 -9.78 10.79
CA ARG A 57 1.18 -10.78 10.07
C ARG A 57 1.69 -10.23 8.74
N TYR A 58 0.83 -9.55 7.99
CA TYR A 58 1.17 -8.95 6.71
C TYR A 58 2.26 -7.87 6.86
N MET A 59 2.06 -6.91 7.78
CA MET A 59 3.02 -5.83 8.02
C MET A 59 4.37 -6.36 8.51
N SER A 60 4.35 -7.34 9.46
CA SER A 60 5.58 -8.00 9.90
C SER A 60 6.34 -8.67 8.75
N ALA A 61 5.63 -9.31 7.82
CA ALA A 61 6.26 -9.91 6.64
C ALA A 61 6.85 -8.85 5.71
N CYS A 62 6.08 -7.83 5.35
CA CYS A 62 6.55 -6.73 4.50
C CYS A 62 7.77 -6.02 5.10
N ASN A 63 7.74 -5.72 6.40
CA ASN A 63 8.84 -5.06 7.09
C ASN A 63 10.11 -5.92 7.08
N LYS A 64 9.97 -7.26 7.22
CA LYS A 64 11.10 -8.19 7.09
C LYS A 64 11.72 -8.21 5.69
N LEU A 65 10.96 -7.89 4.65
CA LEU A 65 11.46 -7.86 3.27
C LEU A 65 12.34 -6.65 2.97
N VAL A 66 12.22 -5.56 3.74
CA VAL A 66 13.04 -4.37 3.53
C VAL A 66 14.46 -4.62 4.02
N SER A 67 15.46 -4.32 3.19
CA SER A 67 16.88 -4.37 3.55
C SER A 67 17.23 -3.37 4.66
N PRO A 68 18.31 -3.55 5.43
CA PRO A 68 18.87 -2.46 6.26
C PRO A 68 19.10 -1.20 5.41
N ASN A 69 18.78 -0.03 5.92
CA ASN A 69 18.78 1.26 5.19
C ASN A 69 17.79 1.34 4.01
N GLY A 70 17.01 0.30 3.75
CA GLY A 70 15.98 0.29 2.71
C GLY A 70 14.75 1.09 3.12
N ALA A 71 13.84 1.32 2.18
CA ALA A 71 12.64 2.11 2.39
C ALA A 71 11.35 1.32 2.11
N THR A 72 10.27 1.70 2.77
CA THR A 72 8.92 1.23 2.45
C THR A 72 8.00 2.41 2.16
N PHE A 73 7.13 2.23 1.17
CA PHE A 73 6.07 3.17 0.84
C PHE A 73 4.73 2.48 1.00
N ILE A 74 3.81 3.11 1.73
CA ILE A 74 2.49 2.55 2.02
C ILE A 74 1.45 3.62 1.70
N ALA A 75 0.52 3.31 0.79
CA ALA A 75 -0.61 4.16 0.48
C ALA A 75 -1.92 3.42 0.76
N THR A 76 -2.89 4.11 1.36
CA THR A 76 -4.21 3.54 1.67
C THR A 76 -5.22 4.65 2.01
N ILE A 77 -6.50 4.26 2.10
CA ILE A 77 -7.59 5.13 2.51
C ILE A 77 -7.62 5.23 4.04
N ASN A 78 -7.77 6.45 4.56
CA ASN A 78 -7.85 6.70 5.98
C ASN A 78 -9.19 6.23 6.57
N ARG A 79 -9.19 5.70 7.80
CA ARG A 79 -10.41 5.28 8.50
C ARG A 79 -11.01 6.43 9.30
N ASN A 80 -11.90 7.18 8.68
CA ASN A 80 -12.76 8.17 9.33
C ASN A 80 -14.05 8.38 8.52
N PRO A 81 -15.10 9.02 9.08
CA PRO A 81 -16.37 9.22 8.37
C PRO A 81 -16.25 10.02 7.07
N ILE A 82 -15.33 10.98 7.01
CA ILE A 82 -15.13 11.82 5.82
C ILE A 82 -14.50 11.00 4.70
N ALA A 83 -13.47 10.22 5.00
CA ALA A 83 -12.85 9.31 4.04
C ALA A 83 -13.87 8.29 3.51
N TRP A 84 -14.71 7.75 4.39
CA TRP A 84 -15.78 6.84 3.98
C TRP A 84 -16.76 7.52 3.01
N LEU A 85 -17.22 8.72 3.33
CA LEU A 85 -18.18 9.45 2.50
C LEU A 85 -17.57 9.79 1.13
N VAL A 86 -16.33 10.28 1.10
CA VAL A 86 -15.70 10.76 -0.13
C VAL A 86 -15.17 9.60 -0.98
N ALA A 87 -14.41 8.69 -0.40
CA ALA A 87 -13.74 7.62 -1.14
C ALA A 87 -14.70 6.47 -1.49
N ILE A 88 -15.58 6.08 -0.56
CA ILE A 88 -16.47 4.93 -0.76
C ILE A 88 -17.75 5.39 -1.42
N VAL A 89 -18.52 6.28 -0.80
CA VAL A 89 -19.81 6.73 -1.37
C VAL A 89 -19.58 7.50 -2.66
N GLY A 90 -18.57 8.37 -2.70
CA GLY A 90 -18.23 9.15 -3.90
C GLY A 90 -17.75 8.28 -5.06
N ALA A 91 -16.75 7.43 -4.83
CA ALA A 91 -16.13 6.63 -5.89
C ALA A 91 -16.96 5.41 -6.30
N GLU A 92 -17.61 4.70 -5.36
CA GLU A 92 -18.36 3.48 -5.67
C GLU A 92 -19.80 3.75 -6.11
N TYR A 93 -20.49 4.72 -5.50
CA TYR A 93 -21.90 4.93 -5.73
C TYR A 93 -22.21 6.11 -6.65
N LEU A 94 -21.51 7.23 -6.50
CA LEU A 94 -21.78 8.44 -7.28
C LEU A 94 -21.03 8.43 -8.61
N LEU A 95 -19.73 8.26 -8.60
CA LEU A 95 -18.89 8.28 -9.80
C LEU A 95 -18.78 6.91 -10.49
N ARG A 96 -19.12 5.82 -9.79
CA ARG A 96 -19.04 4.44 -10.28
C ARG A 96 -17.67 4.07 -10.86
N TRP A 97 -16.61 4.64 -10.31
CA TRP A 97 -15.23 4.34 -10.71
C TRP A 97 -14.78 2.98 -10.19
N LEU A 98 -15.35 2.53 -9.09
CA LEU A 98 -15.07 1.25 -8.46
C LEU A 98 -16.35 0.42 -8.32
N PRO A 99 -16.28 -0.91 -8.36
CA PRO A 99 -17.40 -1.79 -8.06
C PRO A 99 -17.93 -1.53 -6.64
N LYS A 100 -19.24 -1.64 -6.46
CA LYS A 100 -19.87 -1.50 -5.15
C LYS A 100 -19.36 -2.55 -4.18
N GLY A 101 -19.03 -2.14 -2.94
CA GLY A 101 -18.56 -3.05 -1.90
C GLY A 101 -17.05 -3.37 -2.00
N THR A 102 -16.28 -2.64 -2.82
CA THR A 102 -14.83 -2.81 -2.91
C THR A 102 -14.15 -2.53 -1.57
N HIS A 103 -14.67 -1.58 -0.78
CA HIS A 103 -14.09 -1.21 0.51
C HIS A 103 -15.10 -1.36 1.64
N SER A 104 -14.67 -2.01 2.73
CA SER A 104 -15.39 -2.03 4.00
C SER A 104 -14.76 -1.02 4.96
N TYR A 105 -15.58 -0.19 5.62
CA TYR A 105 -15.11 0.80 6.59
C TYR A 105 -14.20 0.20 7.68
N SER A 106 -14.53 -1.01 8.15
CA SER A 106 -13.74 -1.72 9.17
C SER A 106 -12.35 -2.13 8.70
N MET A 107 -12.16 -2.25 7.39
CA MET A 107 -10.88 -2.64 6.78
C MET A 107 -9.96 -1.44 6.50
N LEU A 108 -10.49 -0.21 6.47
CA LEU A 108 -9.68 1.01 6.32
C LEU A 108 -8.71 1.16 7.49
N ARG A 109 -7.59 1.86 7.28
CA ARG A 109 -6.49 1.93 8.26
C ARG A 109 -6.18 3.38 8.64
N LYS A 110 -6.08 3.64 9.96
CA LYS A 110 -5.63 4.96 10.42
C LYS A 110 -4.11 5.07 10.30
N PRO A 111 -3.55 6.26 9.99
CA PRO A 111 -2.10 6.45 9.94
C PRO A 111 -1.38 5.94 11.19
N LYS A 112 -1.92 6.19 12.39
CA LYS A 112 -1.34 5.73 13.66
C LYS A 112 -1.21 4.21 13.75
N GLU A 113 -2.11 3.44 13.14
CA GLU A 113 -2.05 1.97 13.14
C GLU A 113 -0.87 1.49 12.30
N ILE A 114 -0.71 2.04 11.10
CA ILE A 114 0.44 1.68 10.24
C ILE A 114 1.75 2.13 10.86
N LEU A 115 1.79 3.35 11.41
CA LEU A 115 2.98 3.87 12.09
C LEU A 115 3.42 2.98 13.26
N SER A 116 2.48 2.42 14.04
CA SER A 116 2.82 1.53 15.16
C SER A 116 3.53 0.25 14.71
N TYR A 117 3.14 -0.33 13.57
CA TYR A 117 3.83 -1.50 13.00
C TYR A 117 5.24 -1.15 12.50
N LEU A 118 5.41 0.02 11.90
CA LEU A 118 6.70 0.48 11.40
C LEU A 118 7.66 0.76 12.58
N GLN A 119 7.21 1.49 13.60
CA GLN A 119 8.00 1.79 14.79
C GLN A 119 8.43 0.51 15.54
N ARG A 120 7.49 -0.44 15.71
CA ARG A 120 7.80 -1.74 16.32
C ARG A 120 8.95 -2.47 15.61
N ASP A 121 8.99 -2.37 14.28
CA ASP A 121 9.95 -3.08 13.45
C ASP A 121 11.17 -2.20 13.05
N HIS A 122 11.43 -1.12 13.83
CA HIS A 122 12.58 -0.22 13.72
C HIS A 122 12.64 0.56 12.39
N PHE A 123 11.51 1.14 11.98
CA PHE A 123 11.46 2.07 10.87
C PHE A 123 11.26 3.50 11.36
N ASP A 124 12.02 4.43 10.76
CA ASP A 124 11.90 5.86 10.95
C ASP A 124 11.01 6.47 9.86
N THR A 125 9.92 7.11 10.27
CA THR A 125 8.99 7.74 9.33
C THR A 125 9.63 9.00 8.75
N GLN A 126 9.79 9.03 7.43
CA GLN A 126 10.36 10.16 6.70
C GLN A 126 9.28 11.16 6.26
N SER A 127 8.12 10.67 5.87
CA SER A 127 7.01 11.53 5.45
C SER A 127 5.66 10.85 5.60
N LEU A 128 4.63 11.67 5.84
CA LEU A 128 3.22 11.32 5.79
C LEU A 128 2.50 12.40 5.00
N THR A 129 1.92 12.05 3.87
CA THR A 129 1.29 13.00 2.94
C THR A 129 -0.03 12.44 2.42
N GLY A 130 -0.96 13.30 2.02
CA GLY A 130 -2.18 12.90 1.34
C GLY A 130 -2.02 12.98 -0.18
N VAL A 131 -2.97 12.40 -0.89
CA VAL A 131 -3.09 12.52 -2.34
C VAL A 131 -4.41 13.20 -2.67
N SER A 132 -4.33 14.36 -3.30
CA SER A 132 -5.49 15.07 -3.82
C SER A 132 -5.79 14.59 -5.24
N VAL A 133 -7.02 14.17 -5.48
CA VAL A 133 -7.49 13.72 -6.80
C VAL A 133 -8.41 14.77 -7.38
N ASN A 134 -8.11 15.25 -8.58
CA ASN A 134 -8.99 16.12 -9.36
C ASN A 134 -9.69 15.29 -10.44
N PRO A 135 -10.97 14.96 -10.26
CA PRO A 135 -11.71 14.10 -11.20
C PRO A 135 -11.92 14.76 -12.56
N LEU A 136 -12.07 16.08 -12.61
CA LEU A 136 -12.31 16.81 -13.86
C LEU A 136 -11.05 16.85 -14.73
N ARG A 137 -9.88 17.06 -14.11
CA ARG A 137 -8.59 17.11 -14.82
C ARG A 137 -7.91 15.74 -14.92
N LYS A 138 -8.49 14.71 -14.31
CA LYS A 138 -7.89 13.35 -14.22
C LYS A 138 -6.43 13.40 -13.74
N SER A 139 -6.16 14.25 -12.76
CA SER A 139 -4.81 14.47 -12.22
C SER A 139 -4.76 14.20 -10.73
N MET A 140 -3.57 13.80 -10.26
CA MET A 140 -3.28 13.57 -8.84
C MET A 140 -2.11 14.48 -8.43
N SER A 141 -2.12 14.93 -7.19
CA SER A 141 -1.05 15.73 -6.60
C SER A 141 -0.88 15.41 -5.12
N LEU A 142 0.34 15.55 -4.63
CA LEU A 142 0.61 15.41 -3.20
C LEU A 142 -0.04 16.57 -2.44
N SER A 143 -0.53 16.28 -1.24
CA SER A 143 -1.25 17.22 -0.38
C SER A 143 -0.83 17.03 1.08
N ARG A 144 -0.91 18.09 1.87
CA ARG A 144 -0.75 17.99 3.33
C ARG A 144 -1.99 17.40 4.02
N ASN A 145 -3.11 17.32 3.30
CA ASN A 145 -4.37 16.81 3.82
C ASN A 145 -4.41 15.29 3.71
N THR A 146 -4.32 14.59 4.83
CA THR A 146 -4.39 13.13 4.96
C THR A 146 -5.77 12.63 5.36
N LEU A 147 -6.80 13.47 5.23
CA LEU A 147 -8.13 13.16 5.74
C LEU A 147 -8.78 11.99 5.00
N VAL A 148 -8.67 11.95 3.67
CA VAL A 148 -9.31 10.92 2.83
C VAL A 148 -8.39 9.72 2.62
N ASN A 149 -7.19 9.97 2.18
CA ASN A 149 -6.15 8.98 1.94
C ASN A 149 -4.80 9.49 2.45
N TYR A 150 -3.84 8.61 2.55
CA TYR A 150 -2.49 9.01 2.88
C TYR A 150 -1.46 8.08 2.23
N MET A 151 -0.28 8.63 2.01
CA MET A 151 0.91 7.92 1.62
C MET A 151 2.00 8.17 2.67
N LEU A 152 2.66 7.12 3.07
CA LEU A 152 3.69 7.12 4.09
C LEU A 152 4.98 6.58 3.48
N CYS A 153 6.09 7.25 3.77
CA CYS A 153 7.43 6.77 3.48
C CYS A 153 8.16 6.56 4.81
N ALA A 154 8.76 5.38 4.99
CA ALA A 154 9.59 5.09 6.15
C ALA A 154 10.86 4.35 5.73
N GLN A 155 11.95 4.64 6.41
CA GLN A 155 13.26 4.02 6.20
C GLN A 155 13.57 3.06 7.34
N ARG A 156 14.08 1.88 7.01
CA ARG A 156 14.51 0.93 8.01
C ARG A 156 15.82 1.38 8.63
N ALA A 157 15.90 1.35 9.97
CA ALA A 157 17.14 1.62 10.69
C ALA A 157 18.25 0.67 10.23
N PRO A 158 19.54 1.11 10.31
CA PRO A 158 20.68 0.24 10.09
C PRO A 158 20.60 -1.00 10.98
N ALA A 159 21.20 -2.11 10.55
CA ALA A 159 21.41 -3.23 11.46
C ALA A 159 22.31 -2.75 12.61
N LEU A 160 21.89 -3.00 13.85
CA LEU A 160 22.78 -2.83 14.99
C LEU A 160 23.91 -3.84 14.82
N GLU A 161 25.14 -3.34 14.77
CA GLU A 161 26.37 -4.17 14.76
C GLU A 161 26.51 -4.93 16.09
#